data_32f62b48f1fc177d29a0f3902ef950a8
#
_entry.id   32f62b48f1fc177d29a0f3902ef950a8
#
_cell.length_a   1.000
_cell.length_b   1.000
_cell.length_c   1.000
_cell.angle_alpha   90.00
_cell.angle_beta   90.00
_cell.angle_gamma   90.00
#
_symmetry.space_group_name_H-M   'P 1'
#
loop_
_entity.id
_entity.type
_entity.pdbx_description
1 polymer ?
#
loop_
_entity_poly.entity_id
_entity_poly.type
_entity_poly.pdbx_seq_one_letter_code
_entity_poly.pdbx_strand_id
1 'polypeptide(L)'
;MKIAYATCDFAALRRENAFYVDKTPFFPHLENAGKYLIFLRPRRFGKSTLISTLENYYDIALADKFDELFGGLWVHEHPTPEKNKYLVLTLDFSPVASEGTTEEIRRSFAIQIKASIRFFIHRYMALVPKLSVLERAVDSDDEDTAAIMTDLLTAVRYAGHQVYLLIDEYDHFGNRLLSDGLIDTYQGIVRSAGFVRSFYASLKAFTRTSTLARMFVTGVSPIMLDDLSSGFNIITHVSQRDALNALAGFTAADVERAVDLMLRDRPDLAADPRIGDRKALLETLERYYDGYRFSVYAQDKMYNSTLVLYFVGQVLATGRYPRQMLDLNVRTDYGRLYGIARNTSGQETGTRELLEEILTNESVTSPLVEQFGTRMLFGRAQIVSLFYYMGMLTFSADAMTSSDPKLVIPNRVMRELQWSYVAFAMADHEGLQIDLTDVSSALRKMSVDGEIQPLLDLFHKQVLGRISNRDLIQFDEKTMKLMLFAYLSQTNSFYLMSEKEVTQGYCDLLLALRGNASAAKYAWIIEAKYVKTDATDKDIEAAVAKGFAQIERYAADADLVKMLTLGNHLRAGVLVFVGTKDVRYWAWETAASSA
;
A
#
# COMPACT_ATOMS: atom_id res chain seq x y z
N MET A 1 -13.90 20.26 -11.56
CA MET A 1 -13.84 19.02 -10.76
C MET A 1 -13.29 19.34 -9.38
N LYS A 2 -13.99 18.93 -8.31
CA LYS A 2 -13.50 19.06 -6.93
C LYS A 2 -12.94 17.72 -6.49
N ILE A 3 -11.66 17.69 -6.10
CA ILE A 3 -11.03 16.51 -5.49
C ILE A 3 -11.03 16.69 -3.98
N ALA A 4 -11.72 15.82 -3.28
CA ALA A 4 -11.71 15.77 -1.82
C ALA A 4 -10.64 14.77 -1.36
N TYR A 5 -9.38 15.19 -1.43
CA TYR A 5 -8.26 14.38 -0.96
C TYR A 5 -8.32 14.21 0.56
N ALA A 6 -8.15 12.99 1.04
CA ALA A 6 -8.23 12.61 2.47
C ALA A 6 -9.60 12.80 3.15
N THR A 7 -10.69 13.02 2.42
CA THR A 7 -12.05 13.07 2.97
C THR A 7 -12.69 11.69 2.84
N CYS A 8 -13.17 11.15 3.97
CA CYS A 8 -13.85 9.85 4.01
C CYS A 8 -15.37 9.97 4.24
N ASP A 9 -15.87 11.17 4.58
CA ASP A 9 -17.28 11.42 4.83
C ASP A 9 -18.09 11.43 3.52
N PHE A 10 -18.87 10.39 3.31
CA PHE A 10 -19.71 10.23 2.13
C PHE A 10 -20.72 11.38 1.96
N ALA A 11 -21.38 11.80 3.04
CA ALA A 11 -22.37 12.87 2.98
C ALA A 11 -21.73 14.21 2.57
N ALA A 12 -20.54 14.51 3.09
CA ALA A 12 -19.78 15.69 2.68
C ALA A 12 -19.37 15.60 1.21
N LEU A 13 -18.86 14.46 0.74
CA LEU A 13 -18.51 14.24 -0.67
C LEU A 13 -19.69 14.52 -1.61
N ARG A 14 -20.89 14.05 -1.24
CA ARG A 14 -22.10 14.23 -2.05
C ARG A 14 -22.58 15.68 -2.06
N ARG A 15 -22.66 16.32 -0.88
CA ARG A 15 -23.12 17.72 -0.76
C ARG A 15 -22.19 18.71 -1.44
N GLU A 16 -20.90 18.42 -1.39
CA GLU A 16 -19.88 19.27 -2.02
C GLU A 16 -19.68 18.98 -3.52
N ASN A 17 -20.44 18.05 -4.07
CA ASN A 17 -20.30 17.57 -5.46
C ASN A 17 -18.84 17.23 -5.82
N ALA A 18 -18.13 16.59 -4.87
CA ALA A 18 -16.78 16.14 -5.08
C ALA A 18 -16.74 14.89 -5.98
N PHE A 19 -15.60 14.64 -6.61
CA PHE A 19 -15.42 13.42 -7.39
C PHE A 19 -15.60 12.19 -6.47
N TYR A 20 -16.56 11.37 -6.82
CA TYR A 20 -16.92 10.14 -6.10
C TYR A 20 -17.08 8.98 -7.10
N VAL A 21 -16.58 7.82 -6.71
CA VAL A 21 -16.74 6.57 -7.47
C VAL A 21 -17.81 5.73 -6.79
N ASP A 22 -18.88 5.45 -7.52
CA ASP A 22 -20.01 4.70 -7.01
C ASP A 22 -19.66 3.23 -6.76
N LYS A 23 -19.73 2.82 -5.50
CA LYS A 23 -19.53 1.44 -5.04
C LYS A 23 -20.84 0.77 -4.60
N THR A 24 -21.96 1.46 -4.75
CA THR A 24 -23.28 0.94 -4.33
C THR A 24 -23.77 -0.26 -5.14
N PRO A 25 -23.32 -0.51 -6.41
CA PRO A 25 -23.65 -1.77 -7.11
C PRO A 25 -23.22 -3.04 -6.37
N PHE A 26 -22.26 -2.93 -5.45
CA PHE A 26 -21.77 -4.07 -4.66
C PHE A 26 -22.61 -4.38 -3.41
N PHE A 27 -23.57 -3.52 -3.03
CA PHE A 27 -24.37 -3.72 -1.81
C PHE A 27 -25.17 -5.03 -1.83
N PRO A 28 -25.86 -5.43 -2.92
CA PRO A 28 -26.50 -6.73 -2.98
C PRO A 28 -25.52 -7.90 -2.80
N HIS A 29 -24.29 -7.77 -3.31
CA HIS A 29 -23.27 -8.80 -3.12
C HIS A 29 -22.80 -8.89 -1.66
N LEU A 30 -22.66 -7.77 -0.96
CA LEU A 30 -22.36 -7.74 0.47
C LEU A 30 -23.49 -8.35 1.30
N GLU A 31 -24.72 -7.98 1.02
CA GLU A 31 -25.90 -8.48 1.74
C GLU A 31 -26.05 -10.00 1.61
N ASN A 32 -25.77 -10.55 0.42
CA ASN A 32 -25.81 -11.97 0.12
C ASN A 32 -24.57 -12.74 0.60
N ALA A 33 -23.46 -12.05 0.87
CA ALA A 33 -22.22 -12.69 1.31
C ALA A 33 -22.29 -13.26 2.73
N GLY A 34 -23.18 -12.72 3.57
CA GLY A 34 -23.37 -13.12 4.96
C GLY A 34 -23.79 -11.95 5.85
N LYS A 35 -23.96 -12.24 7.14
CA LYS A 35 -24.39 -11.22 8.12
C LYS A 35 -23.21 -10.53 8.81
N TYR A 36 -22.11 -11.25 9.01
CA TYR A 36 -20.93 -10.79 9.77
C TYR A 36 -19.73 -10.93 8.87
N LEU A 37 -19.29 -9.80 8.30
CA LEU A 37 -18.30 -9.77 7.23
C LEU A 37 -17.02 -9.09 7.69
N ILE A 38 -15.88 -9.60 7.22
CA ILE A 38 -14.61 -8.88 7.27
C ILE A 38 -14.07 -8.69 5.87
N PHE A 39 -13.66 -7.44 5.59
CA PHE A 39 -13.14 -6.99 4.32
C PHE A 39 -11.80 -6.28 4.52
N LEU A 40 -10.73 -6.95 4.13
CA LEU A 40 -9.36 -6.45 4.24
C LEU A 40 -8.89 -5.91 2.89
N ARG A 41 -8.31 -4.72 2.91
CA ARG A 41 -7.63 -4.08 1.77
C ARG A 41 -6.42 -3.31 2.27
N PRO A 42 -5.40 -3.15 1.44
CA PRO A 42 -4.29 -2.27 1.77
C PRO A 42 -4.78 -0.87 2.15
N ARG A 43 -3.94 -0.11 2.82
CA ARG A 43 -4.25 1.28 3.14
C ARG A 43 -4.50 2.10 1.88
N ARG A 44 -5.35 3.15 2.01
CA ARG A 44 -5.61 4.12 0.92
C ARG A 44 -6.45 3.60 -0.24
N PHE A 45 -7.17 2.47 -0.07
CA PHE A 45 -8.12 1.95 -1.06
C PHE A 45 -9.56 2.44 -0.89
N GLY A 46 -9.84 3.36 0.04
CA GLY A 46 -11.18 3.92 0.25
C GLY A 46 -12.08 3.11 1.18
N LYS A 47 -11.53 2.29 2.09
CA LYS A 47 -12.29 1.52 3.09
C LYS A 47 -13.16 2.40 3.98
N SER A 48 -12.59 3.48 4.54
CA SER A 48 -13.34 4.40 5.42
C SER A 48 -14.45 5.13 4.69
N THR A 49 -14.25 5.49 3.40
CA THR A 49 -15.32 6.04 2.56
C THR A 49 -16.43 5.02 2.34
N LEU A 50 -16.08 3.74 2.15
CA LEU A 50 -17.07 2.66 2.05
C LEU A 50 -17.85 2.51 3.35
N ILE A 51 -17.19 2.50 4.51
CA ILE A 51 -17.84 2.48 5.84
C ILE A 51 -18.85 3.64 5.95
N SER A 52 -18.42 4.87 5.61
CA SER A 52 -19.32 6.03 5.63
C SER A 52 -20.49 5.88 4.65
N THR A 53 -20.27 5.29 3.47
CA THR A 53 -21.36 5.04 2.51
C THR A 53 -22.37 4.01 3.05
N LEU A 54 -21.88 2.91 3.66
CA LEU A 54 -22.72 1.90 4.29
C LEU A 54 -23.51 2.47 5.47
N GLU A 55 -22.87 3.31 6.30
CA GLU A 55 -23.54 4.01 7.40
C GLU A 55 -24.74 4.80 6.89
N ASN A 56 -24.51 5.68 5.90
CA ASN A 56 -25.57 6.52 5.36
C ASN A 56 -26.68 5.72 4.66
N TYR A 57 -26.37 4.56 4.06
CA TYR A 57 -27.34 3.74 3.36
C TYR A 57 -28.26 2.94 4.29
N TYR A 58 -27.67 2.35 5.33
CA TYR A 58 -28.41 1.42 6.21
C TYR A 58 -29.10 2.10 7.39
N ASP A 59 -28.73 3.34 7.70
CA ASP A 59 -29.23 4.05 8.88
C ASP A 59 -30.67 4.50 8.72
N ILE A 60 -31.54 4.03 9.63
CA ILE A 60 -32.96 4.41 9.69
C ILE A 60 -33.15 5.91 9.93
N ALA A 61 -32.24 6.56 10.69
CA ALA A 61 -32.32 7.99 10.98
C ALA A 61 -32.02 8.88 9.77
N LEU A 62 -31.54 8.32 8.67
CA LEU A 62 -31.20 9.05 7.42
C LEU A 62 -32.17 8.75 6.28
N ALA A 63 -33.32 8.13 6.56
CA ALA A 63 -34.30 7.79 5.54
C ALA A 63 -34.81 9.00 4.74
N ASP A 64 -34.93 10.16 5.39
CA ASP A 64 -35.35 11.43 4.77
C ASP A 64 -34.24 12.09 3.92
N LYS A 65 -32.99 11.65 4.05
CA LYS A 65 -31.82 12.14 3.29
C LYS A 65 -31.43 11.24 2.12
N PHE A 66 -32.15 10.15 1.91
CA PHE A 66 -31.77 9.16 0.91
C PHE A 66 -31.64 9.75 -0.50
N ASP A 67 -32.62 10.52 -0.96
CA ASP A 67 -32.61 11.12 -2.28
C ASP A 67 -31.50 12.18 -2.43
N GLU A 68 -31.25 12.95 -1.37
CA GLU A 68 -30.14 13.93 -1.32
C GLU A 68 -28.78 13.25 -1.50
N LEU A 69 -28.55 12.15 -0.77
CA LEU A 69 -27.23 11.54 -0.68
C LEU A 69 -26.96 10.52 -1.80
N PHE A 70 -27.96 9.76 -2.20
CA PHE A 70 -27.81 8.68 -3.15
C PHE A 70 -28.35 9.00 -4.55
N GLY A 71 -28.99 10.13 -4.76
CA GLY A 71 -29.49 10.57 -6.07
C GLY A 71 -28.41 10.47 -7.14
N GLY A 72 -28.71 9.78 -8.26
CA GLY A 72 -27.78 9.53 -9.36
C GLY A 72 -26.74 8.44 -9.13
N LEU A 73 -26.77 7.73 -7.98
CA LEU A 73 -26.00 6.51 -7.76
C LEU A 73 -26.85 5.28 -8.10
N TRP A 74 -26.20 4.18 -8.41
CA TRP A 74 -26.89 2.94 -8.82
C TRP A 74 -27.94 2.48 -7.82
N VAL A 75 -27.65 2.54 -6.52
CA VAL A 75 -28.57 2.08 -5.46
C VAL A 75 -29.79 2.97 -5.29
N HIS A 76 -29.78 4.18 -5.82
CA HIS A 76 -30.97 5.05 -5.81
C HIS A 76 -32.09 4.46 -6.68
N GLU A 77 -31.75 3.94 -7.86
CA GLU A 77 -32.67 3.28 -8.78
C GLU A 77 -32.91 1.80 -8.41
N HIS A 78 -31.97 1.17 -7.69
CA HIS A 78 -32.02 -0.24 -7.32
C HIS A 78 -31.84 -0.42 -5.80
N PRO A 79 -32.72 0.14 -4.97
CA PRO A 79 -32.62 0.04 -3.52
C PRO A 79 -32.83 -1.41 -3.05
N THR A 80 -32.01 -1.86 -2.09
CA THR A 80 -32.19 -3.18 -1.48
C THR A 80 -33.26 -3.16 -0.38
N PRO A 81 -33.81 -4.33 0.02
CA PRO A 81 -34.72 -4.41 1.15
C PRO A 81 -34.10 -4.00 2.51
N GLU A 82 -32.80 -3.87 2.57
CA GLU A 82 -32.06 -3.51 3.79
C GLU A 82 -31.86 -2.00 3.94
N LYS A 83 -32.24 -1.19 2.94
CA LYS A 83 -32.13 0.27 2.95
C LYS A 83 -32.81 0.90 4.19
N ASN A 84 -32.09 1.79 4.90
CA ASN A 84 -32.60 2.58 6.03
C ASN A 84 -33.35 1.74 7.09
N LYS A 85 -32.80 0.58 7.44
CA LYS A 85 -33.49 -0.42 8.28
C LYS A 85 -32.91 -0.54 9.69
N TYR A 86 -31.68 -0.12 9.90
CA TYR A 86 -30.93 -0.41 11.10
C TYR A 86 -30.61 0.84 11.93
N LEU A 87 -30.42 0.64 13.23
CA LEU A 87 -29.62 1.57 14.03
C LEU A 87 -28.15 1.27 13.74
N VAL A 88 -27.42 2.23 13.19
CA VAL A 88 -26.03 2.00 12.79
C VAL A 88 -25.09 2.46 13.90
N LEU A 89 -24.22 1.58 14.38
CA LEU A 89 -23.14 1.90 15.28
C LEU A 89 -21.81 1.78 14.52
N THR A 90 -21.09 2.89 14.39
CA THR A 90 -19.78 2.93 13.75
C THR A 90 -18.68 3.09 14.80
N LEU A 91 -17.71 2.17 14.80
CA LEU A 91 -16.52 2.19 15.64
C LEU A 91 -15.30 2.40 14.75
N ASP A 92 -14.47 3.40 15.08
CA ASP A 92 -13.17 3.63 14.44
C ASP A 92 -12.05 3.36 15.47
N PHE A 93 -11.18 2.40 15.15
CA PHE A 93 -10.07 2.06 16.05
C PHE A 93 -8.75 2.75 15.67
N SER A 94 -8.75 3.61 14.64
CA SER A 94 -7.55 4.36 14.26
C SER A 94 -7.02 5.30 15.34
N PRO A 95 -7.85 5.91 16.24
CA PRO A 95 -7.36 6.78 17.30
C PRO A 95 -6.93 6.03 18.58
N VAL A 96 -7.14 4.70 18.66
CA VAL A 96 -6.73 3.94 19.84
C VAL A 96 -5.22 4.00 19.99
N ALA A 97 -4.75 4.34 21.22
CA ALA A 97 -3.33 4.41 21.51
C ALA A 97 -2.64 3.06 21.25
N SER A 98 -1.44 3.16 20.73
CA SER A 98 -0.60 2.02 20.39
C SER A 98 0.79 2.10 21.05
N GLU A 99 0.94 3.02 22.00
CA GLU A 99 2.12 3.24 22.81
C GLU A 99 1.70 3.28 24.28
N GLY A 100 2.61 2.91 25.17
CA GLY A 100 2.35 2.88 26.60
C GLY A 100 2.05 1.47 27.15
N THR A 101 1.52 1.44 28.37
CA THR A 101 1.16 0.22 29.08
C THR A 101 -0.16 -0.38 28.55
N THR A 102 -0.38 -1.67 28.79
CA THR A 102 -1.67 -2.33 28.47
C THR A 102 -2.87 -1.59 29.05
N GLU A 103 -2.72 -1.00 30.24
CA GLU A 103 -3.80 -0.25 30.90
C GLU A 103 -4.09 1.10 30.21
N GLU A 104 -3.05 1.80 29.74
CA GLU A 104 -3.22 3.04 28.98
C GLU A 104 -3.90 2.78 27.63
N ILE A 105 -3.55 1.67 26.98
CA ILE A 105 -4.19 1.26 25.73
C ILE A 105 -5.64 0.86 25.96
N ARG A 106 -5.92 0.13 27.04
CA ARG A 106 -7.28 -0.22 27.46
C ARG A 106 -8.14 1.02 27.70
N ARG A 107 -7.60 2.00 28.43
CA ARG A 107 -8.27 3.28 28.66
C ARG A 107 -8.56 4.02 27.35
N SER A 108 -7.57 4.08 26.44
CA SER A 108 -7.75 4.69 25.12
C SER A 108 -8.83 3.98 24.30
N PHE A 109 -8.85 2.64 24.30
CA PHE A 109 -9.87 1.84 23.64
C PHE A 109 -11.26 2.13 24.23
N ALA A 110 -11.38 2.19 25.56
CA ALA A 110 -12.65 2.49 26.23
C ALA A 110 -13.16 3.89 25.87
N ILE A 111 -12.28 4.89 25.79
CA ILE A 111 -12.62 6.26 25.37
C ILE A 111 -13.24 6.27 23.98
N GLN A 112 -12.66 5.55 23.00
CA GLN A 112 -13.17 5.50 21.63
C GLN A 112 -14.53 4.80 21.54
N ILE A 113 -14.68 3.67 22.21
CA ILE A 113 -15.97 2.95 22.27
C ILE A 113 -17.05 3.84 22.89
N LYS A 114 -16.76 4.48 24.03
CA LYS A 114 -17.70 5.37 24.71
C LYS A 114 -18.08 6.58 23.86
N ALA A 115 -17.12 7.17 23.14
CA ALA A 115 -17.41 8.27 22.21
C ALA A 115 -18.41 7.87 21.12
N SER A 116 -18.21 6.70 20.50
CA SER A 116 -19.13 6.17 19.49
C SER A 116 -20.51 5.84 20.09
N ILE A 117 -20.55 5.27 21.30
CA ILE A 117 -21.81 4.95 21.99
C ILE A 117 -22.55 6.25 22.38
N ARG A 118 -21.85 7.29 22.83
CA ARG A 118 -22.45 8.61 23.13
C ARG A 118 -23.12 9.20 21.89
N PHE A 119 -22.45 9.13 20.74
CA PHE A 119 -23.01 9.56 19.46
C PHE A 119 -24.27 8.73 19.08
N PHE A 120 -24.22 7.40 19.25
CA PHE A 120 -25.33 6.50 19.03
C PHE A 120 -26.54 6.82 19.93
N ILE A 121 -26.30 7.06 21.22
CA ILE A 121 -27.36 7.43 22.17
C ILE A 121 -28.05 8.72 21.70
N HIS A 122 -27.27 9.76 21.43
CA HIS A 122 -27.81 11.04 20.96
C HIS A 122 -28.64 10.90 19.69
N ARG A 123 -28.19 10.08 18.75
CA ARG A 123 -28.84 9.86 17.45
C ARG A 123 -30.14 9.10 17.54
N TYR A 124 -30.24 8.12 18.43
CA TYR A 124 -31.36 7.19 18.47
C TYR A 124 -32.19 7.25 19.76
N MET A 125 -31.97 8.16 20.65
CA MET A 125 -32.71 8.28 21.92
C MET A 125 -34.23 8.41 21.70
N ALA A 126 -34.65 9.10 20.64
CA ALA A 126 -36.07 9.22 20.30
C ALA A 126 -36.72 7.87 19.89
N LEU A 127 -35.96 6.97 19.26
CA LEU A 127 -36.40 5.64 18.86
C LEU A 127 -36.27 4.61 19.98
N VAL A 128 -35.27 4.79 20.85
CA VAL A 128 -34.93 3.89 21.96
C VAL A 128 -34.73 4.70 23.24
N PRO A 129 -35.81 5.11 23.93
CA PRO A 129 -35.70 5.99 25.12
C PRO A 129 -34.89 5.38 26.26
N LYS A 130 -34.81 4.04 26.37
CA LYS A 130 -33.98 3.35 27.37
C LYS A 130 -32.46 3.61 27.22
N LEU A 131 -31.99 4.16 26.11
CA LEU A 131 -30.58 4.55 25.92
C LEU A 131 -30.16 5.67 26.90
N SER A 132 -31.11 6.48 27.43
CA SER A 132 -30.81 7.50 28.42
C SER A 132 -30.18 6.97 29.72
N VAL A 133 -30.45 5.71 30.06
CA VAL A 133 -29.83 5.07 31.23
C VAL A 133 -28.33 4.87 31.06
N LEU A 134 -27.87 4.73 29.81
CA LEU A 134 -26.47 4.50 29.48
C LEU A 134 -25.60 5.77 29.53
N GLU A 135 -26.18 6.97 29.51
CA GLU A 135 -25.43 8.22 29.57
C GLU A 135 -24.50 8.26 30.78
N ARG A 136 -24.96 7.83 31.96
CA ARG A 136 -24.13 7.77 33.17
C ARG A 136 -22.97 6.78 33.05
N ALA A 137 -23.20 5.61 32.46
CA ALA A 137 -22.18 4.59 32.27
C ALA A 137 -21.10 5.05 31.26
N VAL A 138 -21.51 5.73 30.20
CA VAL A 138 -20.61 6.28 29.19
C VAL A 138 -19.78 7.44 29.76
N ASP A 139 -20.33 8.22 30.70
CA ASP A 139 -19.63 9.35 31.33
C ASP A 139 -18.82 8.95 32.58
N SER A 140 -18.96 7.71 33.05
CA SER A 140 -18.18 7.19 34.19
C SER A 140 -16.73 6.91 33.83
N ASP A 141 -15.86 6.68 34.81
CA ASP A 141 -14.49 6.21 34.63
C ASP A 141 -14.40 4.68 34.42
N ASP A 142 -15.53 3.97 34.40
CA ASP A 142 -15.57 2.55 34.16
C ASP A 142 -15.08 2.22 32.73
N GLU A 143 -14.14 1.31 32.61
CA GLU A 143 -13.52 0.90 31.36
C GLU A 143 -14.06 -0.45 30.83
N ASP A 144 -15.12 -0.99 31.44
CA ASP A 144 -15.75 -2.23 30.96
C ASP A 144 -16.64 -1.98 29.75
N THR A 145 -15.98 -1.88 28.58
CA THR A 145 -16.64 -1.67 27.29
C THR A 145 -17.56 -2.84 26.89
N ALA A 146 -17.29 -4.06 27.38
CA ALA A 146 -18.13 -5.24 27.13
C ALA A 146 -19.47 -5.14 27.86
N ALA A 147 -19.46 -4.66 29.10
CA ALA A 147 -20.68 -4.40 29.86
C ALA A 147 -21.52 -3.30 29.23
N ILE A 148 -20.90 -2.15 28.90
CA ILE A 148 -21.60 -1.02 28.27
C ILE A 148 -22.22 -1.43 26.93
N MET A 149 -21.51 -2.21 26.10
CA MET A 149 -22.05 -2.72 24.84
C MET A 149 -23.20 -3.71 25.05
N THR A 150 -23.11 -4.54 26.09
CA THR A 150 -24.20 -5.47 26.48
C THR A 150 -25.47 -4.71 26.85
N ASP A 151 -25.36 -3.66 27.64
CA ASP A 151 -26.47 -2.82 28.05
C ASP A 151 -27.09 -2.07 26.87
N LEU A 152 -26.25 -1.53 25.96
CA LEU A 152 -26.72 -0.87 24.73
C LEU A 152 -27.56 -1.84 23.87
N LEU A 153 -27.00 -3.01 23.55
CA LEU A 153 -27.70 -3.99 22.71
C LEU A 153 -28.93 -4.54 23.39
N THR A 154 -28.93 -4.64 24.71
CA THR A 154 -30.12 -5.00 25.51
C THR A 154 -31.22 -3.94 25.41
N ALA A 155 -30.88 -2.66 25.53
CA ALA A 155 -31.83 -1.56 25.37
C ALA A 155 -32.45 -1.55 23.95
N VAL A 156 -31.65 -1.72 22.93
CA VAL A 156 -32.10 -1.81 21.53
C VAL A 156 -33.02 -3.00 21.31
N ARG A 157 -32.71 -4.16 21.88
CA ARG A 157 -33.55 -5.36 21.81
C ARG A 157 -34.92 -5.14 22.39
N TYR A 158 -35.02 -4.52 23.58
CA TYR A 158 -36.30 -4.24 24.21
C TYR A 158 -37.14 -3.24 23.41
N ALA A 159 -36.54 -2.38 22.64
CA ALA A 159 -37.23 -1.46 21.74
C ALA A 159 -37.64 -2.09 20.40
N GLY A 160 -37.27 -3.36 20.15
CA GLY A 160 -37.64 -4.08 18.93
C GLY A 160 -36.84 -3.67 17.70
N HIS A 161 -35.73 -2.95 17.88
CA HIS A 161 -34.82 -2.53 16.79
C HIS A 161 -33.65 -3.50 16.60
N GLN A 162 -32.95 -3.32 15.50
CA GLN A 162 -31.77 -4.09 15.14
C GLN A 162 -30.57 -3.16 14.88
N VAL A 163 -29.36 -3.62 15.22
CA VAL A 163 -28.11 -2.89 15.01
C VAL A 163 -27.35 -3.45 13.82
N TYR A 164 -26.85 -2.56 12.98
CA TYR A 164 -25.75 -2.83 12.06
C TYR A 164 -24.47 -2.21 12.64
N LEU A 165 -23.51 -3.04 13.00
CA LEU A 165 -22.22 -2.61 13.54
C LEU A 165 -21.20 -2.48 12.40
N LEU A 166 -20.63 -1.30 12.27
CA LEU A 166 -19.53 -0.99 11.35
C LEU A 166 -18.26 -0.78 12.16
N ILE A 167 -17.17 -1.47 11.80
CA ILE A 167 -15.87 -1.30 12.46
C ILE A 167 -14.82 -0.96 11.42
N ASP A 168 -14.21 0.22 11.53
CA ASP A 168 -13.10 0.62 10.68
C ASP A 168 -11.77 0.43 11.41
N GLU A 169 -10.74 0.08 10.64
CA GLU A 169 -9.35 -0.09 11.09
C GLU A 169 -9.19 -0.97 12.35
N TYR A 170 -9.91 -2.12 12.39
CA TYR A 170 -9.97 -3.02 13.54
C TYR A 170 -8.60 -3.48 14.04
N ASP A 171 -7.60 -3.54 13.17
CA ASP A 171 -6.25 -4.04 13.40
C ASP A 171 -5.21 -2.93 13.60
N HIS A 172 -5.60 -1.65 13.59
CA HIS A 172 -4.67 -0.51 13.55
C HIS A 172 -3.69 -0.52 14.73
N PHE A 173 -4.20 -0.53 15.96
CA PHE A 173 -3.34 -0.48 17.16
C PHE A 173 -2.53 -1.76 17.34
N GLY A 174 -3.09 -2.93 16.99
CA GLY A 174 -2.38 -4.20 17.03
C GLY A 174 -1.19 -4.24 16.05
N ASN A 175 -1.41 -3.83 14.81
CA ASN A 175 -0.35 -3.73 13.81
C ASN A 175 0.76 -2.77 14.26
N ARG A 176 0.42 -1.66 14.92
CA ARG A 176 1.39 -0.72 15.41
C ARG A 176 2.22 -1.25 16.57
N LEU A 177 1.59 -1.92 17.54
CA LEU A 177 2.31 -2.60 18.63
C LEU A 177 3.34 -3.61 18.09
N LEU A 178 2.97 -4.38 17.09
CA LEU A 178 3.88 -5.34 16.46
C LEU A 178 5.00 -4.65 15.67
N SER A 179 4.68 -3.55 14.96
CA SER A 179 5.68 -2.74 14.27
C SER A 179 6.75 -2.17 15.20
N ASP A 180 6.34 -1.78 16.41
CA ASP A 180 7.21 -1.18 17.42
C ASP A 180 7.87 -2.24 18.33
N GLY A 181 7.65 -3.54 18.06
CA GLY A 181 8.27 -4.66 18.80
C GLY A 181 7.61 -4.95 20.15
N LEU A 182 6.45 -4.36 20.45
CA LEU A 182 5.73 -4.51 21.72
C LEU A 182 4.85 -5.78 21.75
N ILE A 183 5.48 -6.94 21.49
CA ILE A 183 4.80 -8.23 21.32
C ILE A 183 4.08 -8.66 22.60
N ASP A 184 4.70 -8.49 23.77
CA ASP A 184 4.10 -8.88 25.06
C ASP A 184 2.86 -8.04 25.37
N THR A 185 2.91 -6.74 25.11
CA THR A 185 1.77 -5.84 25.25
C THR A 185 0.63 -6.25 24.33
N TYR A 186 0.94 -6.54 23.05
CA TYR A 186 -0.05 -7.05 22.09
C TYR A 186 -0.73 -8.33 22.61
N GLN A 187 0.05 -9.29 23.08
CA GLN A 187 -0.48 -10.55 23.62
C GLN A 187 -1.38 -10.32 24.85
N GLY A 188 -1.02 -9.41 25.73
CA GLY A 188 -1.83 -9.04 26.89
C GLY A 188 -3.20 -8.45 26.53
N ILE A 189 -3.30 -7.79 25.38
CA ILE A 189 -4.54 -7.15 24.91
C ILE A 189 -5.48 -8.14 24.23
N VAL A 190 -4.96 -9.04 23.39
CA VAL A 190 -5.79 -9.90 22.51
C VAL A 190 -6.00 -11.30 23.07
N ARG A 191 -5.16 -11.78 23.99
CA ARG A 191 -5.20 -13.16 24.50
C ARG A 191 -5.89 -13.28 25.85
N SER A 192 -6.28 -14.52 26.19
CA SER A 192 -6.82 -14.93 27.50
C SER A 192 -7.92 -14.01 28.04
N ALA A 193 -7.60 -13.16 29.01
CA ALA A 193 -8.51 -12.17 29.61
C ALA A 193 -8.37 -10.78 28.98
N GLY A 194 -7.76 -10.65 27.79
CA GLY A 194 -7.57 -9.37 27.12
C GLY A 194 -8.90 -8.66 26.84
N PHE A 195 -8.90 -7.35 27.03
CA PHE A 195 -10.13 -6.53 26.93
C PHE A 195 -10.74 -6.54 25.53
N VAL A 196 -9.91 -6.63 24.47
CA VAL A 196 -10.39 -6.68 23.08
C VAL A 196 -11.16 -7.98 22.83
N ARG A 197 -10.63 -9.11 23.31
CA ARG A 197 -11.31 -10.40 23.21
C ARG A 197 -12.65 -10.39 23.96
N SER A 198 -12.67 -9.83 25.18
CA SER A 198 -13.90 -9.70 25.99
C SER A 198 -14.97 -8.86 25.27
N PHE A 199 -14.55 -7.76 24.65
CA PHE A 199 -15.41 -6.91 23.84
C PHE A 199 -16.07 -7.69 22.68
N TYR A 200 -15.27 -8.39 21.85
CA TYR A 200 -15.82 -9.18 20.74
C TYR A 200 -16.68 -10.36 21.19
N ALA A 201 -16.35 -10.98 22.33
CA ALA A 201 -17.18 -12.05 22.90
C ALA A 201 -18.56 -11.53 23.34
N SER A 202 -18.66 -10.31 23.86
CA SER A 202 -19.95 -9.68 24.20
C SER A 202 -20.82 -9.46 22.96
N LEU A 203 -20.24 -9.02 21.84
CA LEU A 203 -20.95 -8.85 20.56
C LEU A 203 -21.56 -10.16 20.06
N LYS A 204 -20.82 -11.27 20.17
CA LYS A 204 -21.25 -12.59 19.71
C LYS A 204 -22.54 -13.06 20.42
N ALA A 205 -22.73 -12.73 21.69
CA ALA A 205 -23.93 -13.10 22.42
C ALA A 205 -25.20 -12.56 21.77
N PHE A 206 -25.18 -11.36 21.19
CA PHE A 206 -26.33 -10.70 20.59
C PHE A 206 -26.61 -11.10 19.13
N THR A 207 -25.72 -11.85 18.50
CA THR A 207 -26.00 -12.42 17.17
C THR A 207 -27.07 -13.51 17.22
N ARG A 208 -27.16 -14.25 18.34
CA ARG A 208 -28.17 -15.29 18.56
C ARG A 208 -29.61 -14.74 18.65
N THR A 209 -29.73 -13.50 19.08
CA THR A 209 -31.05 -12.84 19.24
C THR A 209 -31.41 -11.97 18.04
N SER A 210 -30.54 -11.93 17.03
CA SER A 210 -30.64 -11.04 15.86
C SER A 210 -30.73 -9.55 16.21
N THR A 211 -30.38 -9.16 17.44
CA THR A 211 -30.28 -7.74 17.83
C THR A 211 -29.07 -7.11 17.12
N LEU A 212 -27.91 -7.77 17.16
CA LEU A 212 -26.83 -7.51 16.25
C LEU A 212 -27.12 -8.25 14.94
N ALA A 213 -27.80 -7.58 14.02
CA ALA A 213 -28.30 -8.18 12.80
C ALA A 213 -27.23 -8.35 11.74
N ARG A 214 -26.35 -7.35 11.62
CA ARG A 214 -25.25 -7.32 10.65
C ARG A 214 -24.02 -6.68 11.27
N MET A 215 -22.86 -7.07 10.75
CA MET A 215 -21.57 -6.44 11.06
C MET A 215 -20.69 -6.42 9.83
N PHE A 216 -20.01 -5.30 9.61
CA PHE A 216 -19.00 -5.16 8.58
C PHE A 216 -17.73 -4.57 9.19
N VAL A 217 -16.66 -5.34 9.12
CA VAL A 217 -15.36 -4.97 9.71
C VAL A 217 -14.37 -4.71 8.60
N THR A 218 -13.64 -3.60 8.68
CA THR A 218 -12.53 -3.31 7.78
C THR A 218 -11.20 -3.21 8.52
N GLY A 219 -10.15 -3.53 7.80
CA GLY A 219 -8.77 -3.44 8.26
C GLY A 219 -7.79 -3.68 7.12
N VAL A 220 -6.54 -3.86 7.48
CA VAL A 220 -5.44 -4.12 6.55
C VAL A 220 -5.03 -5.58 6.59
N SER A 221 -4.80 -6.14 7.78
CA SER A 221 -4.21 -7.46 7.95
C SER A 221 -5.09 -8.39 8.79
N PRO A 222 -5.02 -9.71 8.63
CA PRO A 222 -5.76 -10.66 9.46
C PRO A 222 -5.07 -10.98 10.81
N ILE A 223 -4.02 -10.27 11.20
CA ILE A 223 -3.17 -10.62 12.35
C ILE A 223 -3.99 -10.78 13.64
N MET A 224 -4.87 -9.83 13.96
CA MET A 224 -5.66 -9.88 15.19
C MET A 224 -6.80 -10.91 15.14
N LEU A 225 -7.18 -11.41 13.97
CA LEU A 225 -8.36 -12.26 13.82
C LEU A 225 -8.21 -13.63 14.46
N ASP A 226 -7.02 -14.21 14.43
CA ASP A 226 -6.78 -15.54 14.99
C ASP A 226 -6.89 -15.52 16.52
N ASP A 227 -6.37 -14.48 17.13
CA ASP A 227 -6.46 -14.26 18.57
C ASP A 227 -7.91 -13.96 19.01
N LEU A 228 -8.69 -13.30 18.13
CA LEU A 228 -10.11 -13.01 18.35
C LEU A 228 -11.04 -14.17 17.97
N SER A 229 -10.62 -15.06 17.06
CA SER A 229 -11.46 -16.10 16.45
C SER A 229 -12.05 -17.05 17.47
N SER A 230 -11.37 -17.36 18.57
CA SER A 230 -11.90 -18.17 19.65
C SER A 230 -13.10 -17.51 20.36
N GLY A 231 -13.18 -16.17 20.36
CA GLY A 231 -14.30 -15.37 20.86
C GLY A 231 -15.35 -15.04 19.80
N PHE A 232 -14.93 -14.93 18.51
CA PHE A 232 -15.77 -14.40 17.42
C PHE A 232 -15.68 -15.20 16.12
N ASN A 233 -15.86 -16.52 16.20
CA ASN A 233 -15.75 -17.46 15.05
C ASN A 233 -16.95 -17.46 14.09
N ILE A 234 -17.71 -16.38 14.02
CA ILE A 234 -18.90 -16.23 13.16
C ILE A 234 -18.65 -15.32 11.95
N ILE A 235 -17.45 -14.75 11.86
CA ILE A 235 -17.12 -13.80 10.80
C ILE A 235 -16.81 -14.53 9.48
N THR A 236 -17.30 -13.97 8.40
CA THR A 236 -17.05 -14.47 7.04
C THR A 236 -16.04 -13.56 6.35
N HIS A 237 -14.93 -14.14 5.91
CA HIS A 237 -13.92 -13.44 5.13
C HIS A 237 -14.43 -13.22 3.70
N VAL A 238 -14.45 -11.96 3.26
CA VAL A 238 -14.93 -11.61 1.90
C VAL A 238 -13.85 -10.90 1.07
N SER A 239 -12.65 -10.75 1.62
CA SER A 239 -11.56 -9.99 1.00
C SER A 239 -11.12 -10.53 -0.36
N GLN A 240 -11.16 -11.86 -0.54
CA GLN A 240 -10.71 -12.53 -1.76
C GLN A 240 -11.86 -12.99 -2.67
N ARG A 241 -13.11 -12.57 -2.37
CA ARG A 241 -14.24 -12.90 -3.25
C ARG A 241 -14.16 -12.10 -4.54
N ASP A 242 -14.24 -12.79 -5.67
CA ASP A 242 -14.16 -12.20 -7.00
C ASP A 242 -15.21 -11.09 -7.21
N ALA A 243 -16.46 -11.36 -6.85
CA ALA A 243 -17.54 -10.37 -6.93
C ALA A 243 -17.31 -9.09 -6.11
N LEU A 244 -16.33 -9.08 -5.18
CA LEU A 244 -15.98 -7.94 -4.33
C LEU A 244 -14.57 -7.40 -4.62
N ASN A 245 -13.93 -7.83 -5.71
CA ASN A 245 -12.60 -7.35 -6.08
C ASN A 245 -12.58 -5.81 -6.22
N ALA A 246 -13.58 -5.24 -6.86
CA ALA A 246 -13.70 -3.81 -7.13
C ALA A 246 -14.52 -3.02 -6.09
N LEU A 247 -14.86 -3.61 -4.94
CA LEU A 247 -15.59 -2.93 -3.86
C LEU A 247 -14.81 -1.73 -3.29
N ALA A 248 -13.48 -1.81 -3.29
CA ALA A 248 -12.59 -0.73 -2.90
C ALA A 248 -11.48 -0.54 -3.94
N GLY A 249 -10.94 0.67 -4.06
CA GLY A 249 -10.03 1.05 -5.14
C GLY A 249 -10.79 1.56 -6.37
N PHE A 250 -10.06 1.95 -7.41
CA PHE A 250 -10.62 2.42 -8.68
C PHE A 250 -10.35 1.40 -9.78
N THR A 251 -11.31 1.24 -10.68
CA THR A 251 -11.14 0.52 -11.95
C THR A 251 -10.47 1.42 -12.99
N ALA A 252 -10.03 0.85 -14.11
CA ALA A 252 -9.52 1.63 -15.25
C ALA A 252 -10.55 2.66 -15.73
N ALA A 253 -11.83 2.28 -15.83
CA ALA A 253 -12.92 3.18 -16.22
C ALA A 253 -13.11 4.35 -15.23
N ASP A 254 -12.92 4.12 -13.92
CA ASP A 254 -12.99 5.19 -12.91
C ASP A 254 -11.85 6.18 -13.09
N VAL A 255 -10.64 5.70 -13.38
CA VAL A 255 -9.46 6.53 -13.63
C VAL A 255 -9.60 7.31 -14.93
N GLU A 256 -10.06 6.68 -16.01
CA GLU A 256 -10.36 7.36 -17.26
C GLU A 256 -11.36 8.51 -17.05
N ARG A 257 -12.46 8.24 -16.34
CA ARG A 257 -13.45 9.26 -15.99
C ARG A 257 -12.83 10.42 -15.19
N ALA A 258 -11.92 10.13 -14.24
CA ALA A 258 -11.25 11.17 -13.47
C ALA A 258 -10.37 12.06 -14.36
N VAL A 259 -9.61 11.47 -15.27
CA VAL A 259 -8.76 12.17 -16.23
C VAL A 259 -9.60 13.01 -17.21
N ASP A 260 -10.68 12.44 -17.76
CA ASP A 260 -11.57 13.13 -18.70
C ASP A 260 -12.25 14.35 -18.04
N LEU A 261 -12.70 14.21 -16.79
CA LEU A 261 -13.26 15.32 -16.02
C LEU A 261 -12.22 16.40 -15.74
N MET A 262 -11.00 16.02 -15.41
CA MET A 262 -9.90 16.94 -15.17
C MET A 262 -9.57 17.77 -16.42
N LEU A 263 -9.39 17.13 -17.56
CA LEU A 263 -9.06 17.78 -18.82
C LEU A 263 -10.22 18.66 -19.34
N ARG A 264 -11.47 18.22 -19.16
CA ARG A 264 -12.66 19.00 -19.51
C ARG A 264 -12.78 20.27 -18.68
N ASP A 265 -12.54 20.19 -17.38
CA ASP A 265 -12.72 21.30 -16.45
C ASP A 265 -11.51 22.28 -16.44
N ARG A 266 -10.38 21.86 -17.03
CA ARG A 266 -9.14 22.66 -17.17
C ARG A 266 -8.63 22.62 -18.62
N PRO A 267 -9.27 23.39 -19.53
CA PRO A 267 -8.84 23.43 -20.93
C PRO A 267 -7.40 23.92 -21.15
N ASP A 268 -6.89 24.72 -20.22
CA ASP A 268 -5.48 25.16 -20.20
C ASP A 268 -4.52 23.96 -20.03
N LEU A 269 -4.85 23.00 -19.18
CA LEU A 269 -4.09 21.76 -19.02
C LEU A 269 -4.23 20.84 -20.23
N ALA A 270 -5.43 20.77 -20.81
CA ALA A 270 -5.67 19.98 -22.02
C ALA A 270 -4.86 20.49 -23.22
N ALA A 271 -4.56 21.78 -23.27
CA ALA A 271 -3.73 22.39 -24.30
C ALA A 271 -2.21 22.30 -24.02
N ASP A 272 -1.79 21.96 -22.81
CA ASP A 272 -0.37 21.79 -22.48
C ASP A 272 0.14 20.44 -23.01
N PRO A 273 1.14 20.41 -23.93
CA PRO A 273 1.62 19.15 -24.52
C PRO A 273 2.22 18.17 -23.50
N ARG A 274 2.52 18.62 -22.28
CA ARG A 274 3.05 17.76 -21.20
C ARG A 274 1.96 17.07 -20.38
N ILE A 275 0.75 17.65 -20.35
CA ILE A 275 -0.39 17.19 -19.54
C ILE A 275 -1.56 16.75 -20.42
N GLY A 276 -1.78 17.42 -21.56
CA GLY A 276 -2.95 17.22 -22.41
C GLY A 276 -2.97 15.91 -23.18
N ASP A 277 -1.87 15.17 -23.22
CA ASP A 277 -1.87 13.82 -23.79
C ASP A 277 -2.57 12.84 -22.84
N ARG A 278 -3.88 12.63 -23.09
CA ARG A 278 -4.72 11.71 -22.33
C ARG A 278 -4.12 10.30 -22.25
N LYS A 279 -3.54 9.81 -23.35
CA LYS A 279 -2.97 8.46 -23.40
C LYS A 279 -1.75 8.36 -22.49
N ALA A 280 -0.84 9.33 -22.56
CA ALA A 280 0.35 9.37 -21.71
C ALA A 280 0.01 9.52 -20.22
N LEU A 281 -1.06 10.28 -19.89
CA LEU A 281 -1.58 10.40 -18.53
C LEU A 281 -2.07 9.03 -18.00
N LEU A 282 -2.88 8.33 -18.76
CA LEU A 282 -3.44 7.03 -18.39
C LEU A 282 -2.34 5.98 -18.24
N GLU A 283 -1.41 5.91 -19.18
CA GLU A 283 -0.24 5.01 -19.10
C GLU A 283 0.63 5.31 -17.86
N THR A 284 0.76 6.59 -17.51
CA THR A 284 1.47 7.00 -16.30
C THR A 284 0.73 6.51 -15.05
N LEU A 285 -0.58 6.74 -14.95
CA LEU A 285 -1.38 6.31 -13.81
C LEU A 285 -1.40 4.77 -13.69
N GLU A 286 -1.52 4.05 -14.81
CA GLU A 286 -1.44 2.59 -14.85
C GLU A 286 -0.10 2.10 -14.29
N ARG A 287 1.01 2.58 -14.81
CA ARG A 287 2.35 2.19 -14.40
C ARG A 287 2.63 2.41 -12.91
N TYR A 288 2.12 3.50 -12.34
CA TYR A 288 2.43 3.88 -10.96
C TYR A 288 1.43 3.37 -9.92
N TYR A 289 0.14 3.21 -10.25
CA TYR A 289 -0.90 3.03 -9.24
C TYR A 289 -1.85 1.87 -9.48
N ASP A 290 -1.78 1.23 -10.66
CA ASP A 290 -2.57 0.06 -11.01
C ASP A 290 -1.95 -1.24 -10.47
N GLY A 291 -2.47 -2.36 -10.89
CA GLY A 291 -1.87 -3.68 -10.79
C GLY A 291 -2.45 -4.57 -9.71
N TYR A 292 -3.30 -4.06 -8.83
CA TYR A 292 -3.82 -4.83 -7.71
C TYR A 292 -4.93 -5.79 -8.12
N ARG A 293 -4.77 -7.07 -7.83
CA ARG A 293 -5.82 -8.10 -7.86
C ARG A 293 -5.97 -8.69 -6.47
N PHE A 294 -7.20 -8.69 -5.96
CA PHE A 294 -7.53 -9.18 -4.63
C PHE A 294 -8.21 -10.55 -4.63
N SER A 295 -8.48 -11.09 -5.80
CA SER A 295 -8.91 -12.48 -6.01
C SER A 295 -8.01 -13.14 -7.05
N VAL A 296 -7.73 -14.41 -6.88
CA VAL A 296 -6.97 -15.21 -7.87
C VAL A 296 -7.72 -15.35 -9.21
N TYR A 297 -9.02 -15.13 -9.20
CA TYR A 297 -9.89 -15.18 -10.38
C TYR A 297 -10.20 -13.81 -10.98
N ALA A 298 -9.78 -12.72 -10.31
CA ALA A 298 -10.08 -11.36 -10.77
C ALA A 298 -9.43 -11.08 -12.12
N GLN A 299 -10.26 -10.71 -13.10
CA GLN A 299 -9.80 -10.27 -14.41
C GLN A 299 -9.30 -8.82 -14.34
N ASP A 300 -10.04 -7.98 -13.62
CA ASP A 300 -9.73 -6.55 -13.52
C ASP A 300 -8.66 -6.27 -12.47
N LYS A 301 -7.75 -5.37 -12.84
CA LYS A 301 -6.81 -4.75 -11.93
C LYS A 301 -7.45 -3.53 -11.27
N MET A 302 -6.98 -3.24 -10.06
CA MET A 302 -7.45 -2.10 -9.27
C MET A 302 -6.32 -1.10 -9.05
N TYR A 303 -6.66 0.18 -9.16
CA TYR A 303 -5.79 1.29 -8.79
C TYR A 303 -5.95 1.64 -7.30
N ASN A 304 -4.87 2.08 -6.68
CA ASN A 304 -4.95 2.72 -5.37
C ASN A 304 -5.66 4.08 -5.49
N SER A 305 -6.89 4.17 -4.98
CA SER A 305 -7.77 5.32 -5.18
C SER A 305 -7.18 6.62 -4.63
N THR A 306 -6.54 6.58 -3.46
CA THR A 306 -5.96 7.78 -2.84
C THR A 306 -4.77 8.30 -3.65
N LEU A 307 -3.93 7.41 -4.20
CA LEU A 307 -2.79 7.82 -5.03
C LEU A 307 -3.24 8.42 -6.36
N VAL A 308 -4.30 7.89 -6.96
CA VAL A 308 -4.92 8.50 -8.16
C VAL A 308 -5.46 9.89 -7.84
N LEU A 309 -6.21 10.05 -6.73
CA LEU A 309 -6.73 11.36 -6.30
C LEU A 309 -5.61 12.33 -5.95
N TYR A 310 -4.53 11.87 -5.33
CA TYR A 310 -3.34 12.67 -5.08
C TYR A 310 -2.73 13.20 -6.38
N PHE A 311 -2.53 12.33 -7.37
CA PHE A 311 -1.97 12.72 -8.67
C PHE A 311 -2.86 13.74 -9.37
N VAL A 312 -4.16 13.44 -9.53
CA VAL A 312 -5.12 14.33 -10.20
C VAL A 312 -5.24 15.67 -9.47
N GLY A 313 -5.28 15.64 -8.13
CA GLY A 313 -5.32 16.86 -7.30
C GLY A 313 -4.07 17.73 -7.48
N GLN A 314 -2.88 17.12 -7.54
CA GLN A 314 -1.63 17.86 -7.80
C GLN A 314 -1.59 18.46 -9.21
N VAL A 315 -2.01 17.70 -10.22
CA VAL A 315 -2.10 18.23 -11.60
C VAL A 315 -3.09 19.39 -11.69
N LEU A 316 -4.26 19.29 -11.07
CA LEU A 316 -5.26 20.37 -11.03
C LEU A 316 -4.72 21.63 -10.34
N ALA A 317 -3.97 21.46 -9.24
CA ALA A 317 -3.46 22.58 -8.45
C ALA A 317 -2.24 23.25 -9.09
N THR A 318 -1.34 22.49 -9.72
CA THR A 318 -0.02 22.98 -10.12
C THR A 318 0.20 23.02 -11.64
N GLY A 319 -0.64 22.36 -12.43
CA GLY A 319 -0.43 22.14 -13.85
C GLY A 319 0.79 21.27 -14.16
N ARG A 320 1.21 20.43 -13.21
CA ARG A 320 2.38 19.56 -13.35
C ARG A 320 2.16 18.22 -12.66
N TYR A 321 2.88 17.21 -13.10
CA TYR A 321 2.94 15.93 -12.39
C TYR A 321 3.51 16.12 -10.98
N PRO A 322 3.10 15.30 -9.99
CA PRO A 322 3.72 15.31 -8.67
C PRO A 322 5.24 15.12 -8.77
N ARG A 323 5.99 15.85 -7.94
CA ARG A 323 7.45 15.64 -7.85
C ARG A 323 7.79 14.25 -7.34
N GLN A 324 6.98 13.76 -6.41
CA GLN A 324 7.04 12.40 -5.89
C GLN A 324 5.73 11.71 -6.24
N MET A 325 5.81 10.55 -6.89
CA MET A 325 4.62 9.79 -7.26
C MET A 325 3.98 9.07 -6.06
N LEU A 326 4.70 8.97 -4.95
CA LEU A 326 4.24 8.47 -3.67
C LEU A 326 4.04 9.63 -2.69
N ASP A 327 2.84 9.75 -2.14
CA ASP A 327 2.56 10.67 -1.03
C ASP A 327 3.35 10.29 0.23
N LEU A 328 3.89 11.28 0.95
CA LEU A 328 4.72 11.07 2.14
C LEU A 328 4.01 10.26 3.24
N ASN A 329 2.70 10.48 3.41
CA ASN A 329 1.92 9.75 4.42
C ASN A 329 1.81 8.25 4.07
N VAL A 330 1.71 7.93 2.78
CA VAL A 330 1.70 6.54 2.30
C VAL A 330 3.05 5.89 2.58
N ARG A 331 4.16 6.60 2.34
CA ARG A 331 5.51 6.09 2.62
C ARG A 331 5.69 5.71 4.09
N THR A 332 5.21 6.54 5.01
CA THR A 332 5.27 6.26 6.46
C THR A 332 4.47 5.02 6.83
N ASP A 333 3.31 4.83 6.24
CA ASP A 333 2.46 3.67 6.48
C ASP A 333 3.18 2.36 6.11
N TYR A 334 3.88 2.31 4.98
CA TYR A 334 4.63 1.12 4.56
C TYR A 334 5.90 0.88 5.39
N GLY A 335 6.54 1.91 5.96
CA GLY A 335 7.69 1.76 6.86
C GLY A 335 7.36 0.94 8.11
N ARG A 336 6.15 1.11 8.65
CA ARG A 336 5.67 0.34 9.80
C ARG A 336 5.53 -1.16 9.49
N LEU A 337 5.24 -1.52 8.27
CA LEU A 337 5.05 -2.90 7.83
C LEU A 337 6.34 -3.69 7.85
N TYR A 338 7.42 -3.03 7.42
CA TYR A 338 8.74 -3.62 7.54
C TYR A 338 9.10 -3.89 9.00
N GLY A 339 8.72 -2.96 9.91
CA GLY A 339 8.84 -3.15 11.36
C GLY A 339 8.12 -4.43 11.84
N ILE A 340 6.88 -4.67 11.40
CA ILE A 340 6.16 -5.90 11.76
C ILE A 340 6.92 -7.13 11.26
N ALA A 341 7.28 -7.18 9.99
CA ALA A 341 7.99 -8.32 9.41
C ALA A 341 9.34 -8.58 10.13
N ARG A 342 10.09 -7.53 10.45
CA ARG A 342 11.36 -7.59 11.18
C ARG A 342 11.17 -8.12 12.61
N ASN A 343 10.23 -7.56 13.35
CA ASN A 343 10.04 -7.86 14.77
C ASN A 343 9.35 -9.22 15.03
N THR A 344 8.62 -9.75 14.03
CA THR A 344 7.91 -11.03 14.16
C THR A 344 8.62 -12.20 13.49
N SER A 345 9.58 -11.95 12.58
CA SER A 345 10.40 -12.99 12.01
C SER A 345 11.51 -13.38 12.97
N GLY A 346 11.53 -14.32 13.73
CA GLY A 346 12.58 -14.70 14.69
C GLY A 346 14.02 -14.81 14.15
N GLN A 347 14.26 -14.45 12.88
CA GLN A 347 15.55 -14.34 12.19
C GLN A 347 15.52 -13.14 11.25
N GLU A 348 16.31 -12.12 11.53
CA GLU A 348 16.46 -10.93 10.66
C GLU A 348 16.89 -11.28 9.21
N THR A 349 17.64 -12.35 9.05
CA THR A 349 18.10 -12.85 7.75
C THR A 349 16.97 -13.27 6.82
N GLY A 350 15.94 -13.95 7.32
CA GLY A 350 14.88 -14.50 6.46
C GLY A 350 14.00 -13.46 5.75
N THR A 351 13.75 -12.31 6.36
CA THR A 351 12.95 -11.23 5.73
C THR A 351 13.73 -10.54 4.64
N ARG A 352 15.04 -10.33 4.84
CA ARG A 352 15.93 -9.73 3.84
C ARG A 352 16.04 -10.63 2.60
N GLU A 353 16.35 -11.90 2.79
CA GLU A 353 16.45 -12.88 1.70
C GLU A 353 15.16 -12.97 0.88
N LEU A 354 14.01 -12.90 1.54
CA LEU A 354 12.70 -12.88 0.88
C LEU A 354 12.50 -11.62 0.04
N LEU A 355 12.86 -10.44 0.55
CA LEU A 355 12.79 -9.20 -0.20
C LEU A 355 13.73 -9.21 -1.40
N GLU A 356 14.95 -9.70 -1.24
CA GLU A 356 15.93 -9.87 -2.32
C GLU A 356 15.40 -10.83 -3.39
N GLU A 357 14.76 -11.93 -3.00
CA GLU A 357 14.12 -12.86 -3.93
C GLU A 357 12.98 -12.20 -4.69
N ILE A 358 12.07 -11.51 -3.99
CA ILE A 358 10.92 -10.82 -4.60
C ILE A 358 11.40 -9.77 -5.60
N LEU A 359 12.37 -8.94 -5.22
CA LEU A 359 12.89 -7.87 -6.09
C LEU A 359 13.64 -8.41 -7.31
N THR A 360 14.32 -9.55 -7.17
CA THR A 360 15.05 -10.17 -8.27
C THR A 360 14.12 -10.88 -9.25
N ASN A 361 13.18 -11.67 -8.72
CA ASN A 361 12.28 -12.47 -9.55
C ASN A 361 11.00 -11.71 -9.92
N GLU A 362 10.78 -10.53 -9.31
CA GLU A 362 9.54 -9.72 -9.37
C GLU A 362 8.29 -10.51 -8.99
N SER A 363 8.47 -11.68 -8.43
CA SER A 363 7.40 -12.60 -8.04
C SER A 363 7.86 -13.54 -6.94
N VAL A 364 6.88 -14.08 -6.21
CA VAL A 364 7.07 -15.14 -5.22
C VAL A 364 5.87 -16.08 -5.26
N THR A 365 6.11 -17.38 -5.14
CA THR A 365 5.07 -18.39 -4.99
C THR A 365 5.02 -18.82 -3.52
N SER A 366 3.85 -18.71 -2.90
CA SER A 366 3.67 -19.04 -1.48
C SER A 366 2.19 -19.26 -1.19
N PRO A 367 1.84 -20.19 -0.27
CA PRO A 367 0.48 -20.26 0.24
C PRO A 367 0.12 -18.93 0.92
N LEU A 368 -1.14 -18.50 0.75
CA LEU A 368 -1.65 -17.32 1.42
C LEU A 368 -2.28 -17.70 2.75
N VAL A 369 -1.75 -17.13 3.82
CA VAL A 369 -2.21 -17.37 5.19
C VAL A 369 -3.32 -16.38 5.53
N GLU A 370 -4.51 -16.88 5.83
CA GLU A 370 -5.67 -16.08 6.23
C GLU A 370 -5.79 -15.92 7.75
N GLN A 371 -5.07 -16.74 8.50
CA GLN A 371 -5.01 -16.73 9.96
C GLN A 371 -3.56 -16.84 10.42
N PHE A 372 -3.13 -15.88 11.23
CA PHE A 372 -1.78 -15.83 11.78
C PHE A 372 -1.79 -16.46 13.17
N GLY A 373 -1.18 -17.64 13.30
CA GLY A 373 -1.24 -18.43 14.52
C GLY A 373 -0.66 -17.73 15.76
N THR A 374 -1.05 -18.23 16.92
CA THR A 374 -0.76 -17.67 18.26
C THR A 374 0.73 -17.58 18.63
N ARG A 375 1.61 -18.24 17.91
CA ARG A 375 3.06 -18.09 18.06
C ARG A 375 3.53 -16.98 17.15
N MET A 376 3.96 -15.86 17.73
CA MET A 376 4.40 -14.65 17.03
C MET A 376 5.74 -14.80 16.27
N LEU A 377 6.13 -16.02 15.92
CA LEU A 377 7.24 -16.28 15.03
C LEU A 377 6.67 -16.53 13.63
N PHE A 378 6.76 -15.53 12.77
CA PHE A 378 6.31 -15.63 11.39
C PHE A 378 7.35 -16.36 10.55
N GLY A 379 6.91 -17.43 9.91
CA GLY A 379 7.68 -18.08 8.85
C GLY A 379 7.48 -17.34 7.51
N ARG A 380 8.13 -17.87 6.48
CA ARG A 380 8.09 -17.30 5.12
C ARG A 380 6.66 -17.04 4.61
N ALA A 381 5.75 -18.01 4.74
CA ALA A 381 4.38 -17.89 4.25
C ALA A 381 3.59 -16.75 4.93
N GLN A 382 3.78 -16.57 6.25
CA GLN A 382 3.14 -15.48 6.99
C GLN A 382 3.69 -14.11 6.54
N ILE A 383 5.00 -13.99 6.32
CA ILE A 383 5.62 -12.72 5.86
C ILE A 383 5.15 -12.39 4.43
N VAL A 384 5.13 -13.36 3.52
CA VAL A 384 4.60 -13.17 2.15
C VAL A 384 3.13 -12.75 2.20
N SER A 385 2.32 -13.40 3.03
CA SER A 385 0.91 -13.05 3.20
C SER A 385 0.74 -11.65 3.77
N LEU A 386 1.58 -11.25 4.73
CA LEU A 386 1.61 -9.90 5.26
C LEU A 386 1.89 -8.88 4.15
N PHE A 387 2.88 -9.12 3.30
CA PHE A 387 3.18 -8.26 2.16
C PHE A 387 2.01 -8.15 1.17
N TYR A 388 1.27 -9.24 0.95
CA TYR A 388 0.05 -9.21 0.14
C TYR A 388 -1.03 -8.33 0.80
N TYR A 389 -1.40 -8.58 2.05
CA TYR A 389 -2.45 -7.81 2.73
C TYR A 389 -2.11 -6.32 2.83
N MET A 390 -0.86 -6.01 2.91
CA MET A 390 -0.37 -4.63 2.98
C MET A 390 -0.18 -3.96 1.61
N GLY A 391 -0.39 -4.71 0.52
CA GLY A 391 -0.33 -4.20 -0.84
C GLY A 391 1.06 -4.05 -1.42
N MET A 392 2.07 -4.68 -0.81
CA MET A 392 3.41 -4.78 -1.40
C MET A 392 3.46 -5.86 -2.48
N LEU A 393 2.59 -6.86 -2.39
CA LEU A 393 2.38 -7.91 -3.36
C LEU A 393 0.89 -8.00 -3.75
N THR A 394 0.63 -8.60 -4.89
CA THR A 394 -0.71 -8.86 -5.41
C THR A 394 -0.74 -10.17 -6.20
N PHE A 395 -1.91 -10.73 -6.45
CA PHE A 395 -2.03 -11.90 -7.31
C PHE A 395 -1.57 -11.60 -8.74
N SER A 396 -0.78 -12.51 -9.29
CA SER A 396 -0.41 -12.50 -10.71
C SER A 396 -1.64 -12.79 -11.60
N ALA A 397 -1.57 -12.44 -12.88
CA ALA A 397 -2.60 -12.83 -13.86
C ALA A 397 -2.68 -14.35 -14.06
N ASP A 398 -1.55 -15.03 -13.85
CA ASP A 398 -1.39 -16.48 -13.96
C ASP A 398 -1.27 -17.16 -12.57
N ALA A 399 -1.93 -16.58 -11.55
CA ALA A 399 -1.80 -17.03 -10.15
C ALA A 399 -2.17 -18.51 -9.92
N MET A 400 -3.02 -19.10 -10.77
CA MET A 400 -3.57 -20.46 -10.63
C MET A 400 -2.77 -21.56 -11.35
N THR A 401 -1.53 -21.30 -11.74
CA THR A 401 -0.70 -22.31 -12.44
C THR A 401 -0.09 -23.37 -11.53
N SER A 402 -0.15 -23.18 -10.21
CA SER A 402 0.41 -24.11 -9.20
C SER A 402 -0.54 -24.30 -8.02
N SER A 403 -0.20 -25.21 -7.09
CA SER A 403 -0.95 -25.41 -5.83
C SER A 403 -0.99 -24.14 -4.96
N ASP A 404 0.08 -23.35 -5.02
CA ASP A 404 0.21 -22.10 -4.30
C ASP A 404 0.12 -20.90 -5.27
N PRO A 405 -0.55 -19.81 -4.87
CA PRO A 405 -0.68 -18.66 -5.74
C PRO A 405 0.66 -17.96 -5.97
N LYS A 406 0.86 -17.53 -7.21
CA LYS A 406 1.97 -16.66 -7.59
C LYS A 406 1.58 -15.21 -7.30
N LEU A 407 2.43 -14.54 -6.53
CA LEU A 407 2.30 -13.13 -6.18
C LEU A 407 3.38 -12.31 -6.89
N VAL A 408 3.04 -11.08 -7.27
CA VAL A 408 3.92 -10.16 -7.99
C VAL A 408 3.89 -8.77 -7.35
N ILE A 409 4.89 -7.95 -7.63
CA ILE A 409 4.89 -6.54 -7.25
C ILE A 409 3.83 -5.82 -8.10
N PRO A 410 2.85 -5.13 -7.50
CA PRO A 410 1.71 -4.59 -8.24
C PRO A 410 2.10 -3.48 -9.23
N ASN A 411 2.98 -2.57 -8.83
CA ASN A 411 3.29 -1.39 -9.61
C ASN A 411 4.63 -0.77 -9.23
N ARG A 412 4.97 0.28 -9.96
CA ARG A 412 6.24 0.96 -9.80
C ARG A 412 6.44 1.61 -8.43
N VAL A 413 5.39 2.21 -7.85
CA VAL A 413 5.47 2.81 -6.51
C VAL A 413 5.85 1.77 -5.48
N MET A 414 5.25 0.58 -5.53
CA MET A 414 5.55 -0.50 -4.60
C MET A 414 6.96 -1.05 -4.81
N ARG A 415 7.43 -1.12 -6.06
CA ARG A 415 8.81 -1.51 -6.37
C ARG A 415 9.82 -0.52 -5.79
N GLU A 416 9.66 0.78 -6.06
CA GLU A 416 10.54 1.84 -5.52
C GLU A 416 10.56 1.82 -3.99
N LEU A 417 9.43 1.51 -3.37
CA LEU A 417 9.32 1.40 -1.92
C LEU A 417 10.07 0.18 -1.37
N GLN A 418 9.93 -0.99 -2.00
CA GLN A 418 10.66 -2.21 -1.59
C GLN A 418 12.17 -2.04 -1.75
N TRP A 419 12.64 -1.38 -2.82
CA TRP A 419 14.04 -1.00 -2.96
C TRP A 419 14.53 -0.13 -1.80
N SER A 420 13.73 0.84 -1.37
CA SER A 420 14.06 1.68 -0.22
C SER A 420 14.20 0.88 1.07
N TYR A 421 13.41 -0.19 1.25
CA TYR A 421 13.52 -1.06 2.43
C TYR A 421 14.75 -1.94 2.40
N VAL A 422 15.12 -2.49 1.25
CA VAL A 422 16.37 -3.24 1.12
C VAL A 422 17.55 -2.34 1.41
N ALA A 423 17.56 -1.10 0.89
CA ALA A 423 18.60 -0.12 1.20
C ALA A 423 18.70 0.16 2.69
N PHE A 424 17.57 0.36 3.36
CA PHE A 424 17.51 0.61 4.79
C PHE A 424 17.98 -0.60 5.61
N ALA A 425 17.52 -1.80 5.25
CA ALA A 425 17.94 -3.03 5.93
C ALA A 425 19.44 -3.30 5.78
N MET A 426 19.99 -3.06 4.59
CA MET A 426 21.43 -3.16 4.34
C MET A 426 22.20 -2.10 5.14
N ALA A 427 21.72 -0.86 5.17
CA ALA A 427 22.36 0.20 5.94
C ALA A 427 22.40 -0.11 7.44
N ASP A 428 21.30 -0.61 7.99
CA ASP A 428 21.18 -0.95 9.42
C ASP A 428 22.08 -2.15 9.80
N HIS A 429 22.05 -3.20 8.98
CA HIS A 429 22.84 -4.43 9.23
C HIS A 429 24.34 -4.23 9.06
N GLU A 430 24.77 -3.54 8.00
CA GLU A 430 26.18 -3.31 7.65
C GLU A 430 26.75 -2.04 8.31
N GLY A 431 25.96 -1.31 9.09
CA GLY A 431 26.35 -0.02 9.68
C GLY A 431 26.66 1.04 8.62
N LEU A 432 26.05 0.95 7.44
CA LEU A 432 26.27 1.88 6.34
C LEU A 432 25.57 3.22 6.64
N GLN A 433 26.35 4.31 6.59
CA GLN A 433 25.80 5.66 6.67
C GLN A 433 25.72 6.25 5.27
N ILE A 434 24.54 6.21 4.68
CA ILE A 434 24.27 6.79 3.36
C ILE A 434 23.87 8.25 3.54
N ASP A 435 24.72 9.17 3.08
CA ASP A 435 24.38 10.60 3.02
C ASP A 435 23.55 10.88 1.77
N LEU A 436 22.24 11.05 1.99
CA LEU A 436 21.28 11.31 0.92
C LEU A 436 21.52 12.64 0.18
N THR A 437 22.14 13.62 0.83
CA THR A 437 22.45 14.91 0.24
C THR A 437 23.54 14.77 -0.80
N ASP A 438 24.61 14.05 -0.46
CA ASP A 438 25.71 13.76 -1.36
C ASP A 438 25.26 12.90 -2.54
N VAL A 439 24.45 11.86 -2.28
CA VAL A 439 23.87 11.01 -3.34
C VAL A 439 22.98 11.82 -4.28
N SER A 440 22.13 12.69 -3.75
CA SER A 440 21.27 13.56 -4.55
C SER A 440 22.09 14.52 -5.43
N SER A 441 23.18 15.06 -4.90
CA SER A 441 24.10 15.93 -5.63
C SER A 441 24.80 15.18 -6.77
N ALA A 442 25.28 13.96 -6.52
CA ALA A 442 25.93 13.13 -7.53
C ALA A 442 24.97 12.72 -8.65
N LEU A 443 23.74 12.31 -8.30
CA LEU A 443 22.71 11.97 -9.28
C LEU A 443 22.25 13.19 -10.09
N ARG A 444 22.28 14.39 -9.51
CA ARG A 444 22.06 15.62 -10.26
C ARG A 444 23.14 15.84 -11.31
N LYS A 445 24.42 15.62 -10.98
CA LYS A 445 25.52 15.70 -11.97
C LYS A 445 25.33 14.67 -13.09
N MET A 446 24.89 13.45 -12.76
CA MET A 446 24.55 12.47 -13.79
C MET A 446 23.43 12.95 -14.72
N SER A 447 22.36 13.52 -14.16
CA SER A 447 21.20 13.94 -14.96
C SER A 447 21.41 15.24 -15.74
N VAL A 448 22.20 16.18 -15.22
CA VAL A 448 22.39 17.52 -15.80
C VAL A 448 23.67 17.62 -16.63
N ASP A 449 24.76 17.06 -16.11
CA ASP A 449 26.10 17.21 -16.68
C ASP A 449 26.57 15.94 -17.43
N GLY A 450 25.90 14.82 -17.23
CA GLY A 450 26.29 13.53 -17.82
C GLY A 450 27.51 12.89 -17.17
N GLU A 451 27.83 13.25 -15.91
CA GLU A 451 28.98 12.76 -15.14
C GLU A 451 28.56 11.67 -14.14
N ILE A 452 29.07 10.44 -14.31
CA ILE A 452 28.78 9.32 -13.41
C ILE A 452 29.81 9.17 -12.28
N GLN A 453 31.06 9.63 -12.49
CA GLN A 453 32.15 9.38 -11.56
C GLN A 453 31.89 9.84 -10.12
N PRO A 454 31.27 11.00 -9.87
CA PRO A 454 30.95 11.41 -8.50
C PRO A 454 30.03 10.43 -7.75
N LEU A 455 29.13 9.74 -8.46
CA LEU A 455 28.28 8.71 -7.88
C LEU A 455 29.09 7.46 -7.52
N LEU A 456 30.01 7.04 -8.39
CA LEU A 456 30.85 5.87 -8.16
C LEU A 456 31.82 6.09 -7.00
N ASP A 457 32.39 7.28 -6.88
CA ASP A 457 33.26 7.65 -5.76
C ASP A 457 32.52 7.61 -4.42
N LEU A 458 31.26 8.09 -4.41
CA LEU A 458 30.41 8.02 -3.24
C LEU A 458 30.00 6.58 -2.91
N PHE A 459 29.61 5.80 -3.90
CA PHE A 459 29.25 4.40 -3.72
C PHE A 459 30.42 3.59 -3.18
N HIS A 460 31.63 3.82 -3.74
CA HIS A 460 32.85 3.22 -3.24
C HIS A 460 33.10 3.61 -1.77
N LYS A 461 33.03 4.89 -1.43
CA LYS A 461 33.30 5.40 -0.07
C LYS A 461 32.24 4.97 0.95
N GLN A 462 30.97 5.03 0.60
CA GLN A 462 29.86 4.85 1.53
C GLN A 462 29.38 3.39 1.63
N VAL A 463 29.60 2.58 0.58
CA VAL A 463 29.17 1.19 0.48
C VAL A 463 30.39 0.26 0.48
N LEU A 464 31.14 0.19 -0.61
CA LEU A 464 32.23 -0.78 -0.77
C LEU A 464 33.31 -0.69 0.30
N GLY A 465 33.73 0.54 0.64
CA GLY A 465 34.78 0.76 1.64
C GLY A 465 34.39 0.45 3.08
N ARG A 466 33.11 0.18 3.34
CA ARG A 466 32.59 -0.16 4.68
C ARG A 466 32.20 -1.61 4.83
N ILE A 467 32.03 -2.33 3.73
CA ILE A 467 31.75 -3.77 3.75
C ILE A 467 32.98 -4.49 4.32
N SER A 468 32.83 -5.09 5.48
CA SER A 468 33.90 -5.82 6.17
C SER A 468 34.16 -7.16 5.49
N ASN A 469 35.44 -7.55 5.33
CA ASN A 469 35.86 -8.87 4.84
C ASN A 469 35.47 -10.03 5.80
N ARG A 470 34.79 -9.77 6.90
CA ARG A 470 34.45 -10.75 7.95
C ARG A 470 33.05 -11.34 7.79
N ASP A 471 32.19 -10.71 7.04
CA ASP A 471 30.83 -11.20 6.86
C ASP A 471 30.79 -12.15 5.69
N LEU A 472 30.45 -13.41 5.98
CA LEU A 472 30.35 -14.56 5.07
C LEU A 472 29.25 -14.45 4.00
N ILE A 473 28.86 -13.24 3.63
CA ILE A 473 27.95 -12.99 2.52
C ILE A 473 28.74 -13.22 1.24
N GLN A 474 28.32 -14.19 0.45
CA GLN A 474 28.82 -14.34 -0.93
C GLN A 474 28.33 -13.14 -1.74
N PHE A 475 29.17 -12.11 -1.84
CA PHE A 475 28.91 -11.00 -2.77
C PHE A 475 29.02 -11.53 -4.19
N ASP A 476 27.90 -11.60 -4.84
CA ASP A 476 27.77 -11.93 -6.25
C ASP A 476 27.30 -10.71 -7.07
N GLU A 477 27.19 -10.89 -8.37
CA GLU A 477 26.69 -9.86 -9.29
C GLU A 477 25.31 -9.34 -8.87
N LYS A 478 24.45 -10.23 -8.39
CA LYS A 478 23.09 -9.93 -7.96
C LYS A 478 23.06 -9.00 -6.73
N THR A 479 23.87 -9.32 -5.72
CA THR A 479 23.97 -8.52 -4.49
C THR A 479 24.50 -7.12 -4.79
N MET A 480 25.51 -7.00 -5.64
CA MET A 480 26.08 -5.70 -6.03
C MET A 480 25.09 -4.85 -6.83
N LYS A 481 24.33 -5.45 -7.72
CA LYS A 481 23.23 -4.79 -8.43
C LYS A 481 22.15 -4.29 -7.48
N LEU A 482 21.72 -5.13 -6.54
CA LEU A 482 20.74 -4.77 -5.50
C LEU A 482 21.21 -3.56 -4.68
N MET A 483 22.45 -3.54 -4.22
CA MET A 483 23.02 -2.41 -3.48
C MET A 483 23.01 -1.13 -4.31
N LEU A 484 23.40 -1.20 -5.58
CA LEU A 484 23.38 -0.07 -6.46
C LEU A 484 21.96 0.46 -6.70
N PHE A 485 21.00 -0.42 -6.97
CA PHE A 485 19.60 -0.03 -7.12
C PHE A 485 19.06 0.60 -5.84
N ALA A 486 19.30 -0.01 -4.69
CA ALA A 486 18.89 0.50 -3.41
C ALA A 486 19.47 1.90 -3.15
N TYR A 487 20.74 2.12 -3.49
CA TYR A 487 21.43 3.40 -3.38
C TYR A 487 20.82 4.47 -4.31
N LEU A 488 20.59 4.12 -5.58
CA LEU A 488 19.98 5.00 -6.58
C LEU A 488 18.51 5.35 -6.27
N SER A 489 17.77 4.45 -5.63
CA SER A 489 16.36 4.65 -5.28
C SER A 489 16.13 5.70 -4.19
N GLN A 490 17.19 6.08 -3.45
CA GLN A 490 17.08 7.07 -2.37
C GLN A 490 16.77 8.49 -2.85
N THR A 491 16.87 8.74 -4.15
CA THR A 491 16.61 10.06 -4.73
C THR A 491 15.61 9.99 -5.88
N ASN A 492 14.99 11.14 -6.18
CA ASN A 492 14.01 11.28 -7.25
C ASN A 492 14.59 11.83 -8.56
N SER A 493 15.89 11.67 -8.81
CA SER A 493 16.56 12.24 -10.01
C SER A 493 16.17 11.50 -11.28
N PHE A 494 16.03 10.18 -11.20
CA PHE A 494 15.68 9.32 -12.33
C PHE A 494 14.50 8.43 -12.03
N TYR A 495 13.91 7.88 -13.07
CA TYR A 495 13.11 6.68 -13.01
C TYR A 495 14.02 5.47 -13.17
N LEU A 496 14.12 4.65 -12.15
CA LEU A 496 14.85 3.39 -12.20
C LEU A 496 13.98 2.34 -12.89
N MET A 497 14.49 1.67 -13.90
CA MET A 497 13.82 0.58 -14.61
C MET A 497 14.74 -0.64 -14.61
N SER A 498 14.16 -1.82 -14.35
CA SER A 498 14.88 -3.09 -14.35
C SER A 498 14.66 -3.88 -15.63
N GLU A 499 15.39 -4.98 -15.75
CA GLU A 499 15.50 -5.87 -16.91
C GLU A 499 14.19 -6.29 -17.59
N LYS A 500 13.09 -6.41 -16.85
CA LYS A 500 11.82 -6.99 -17.37
C LYS A 500 10.89 -6.00 -18.07
N GLU A 501 11.20 -4.72 -18.02
CA GLU A 501 10.34 -3.69 -18.63
C GLU A 501 10.61 -3.46 -20.13
N VAL A 502 11.56 -4.22 -20.71
CA VAL A 502 12.00 -4.05 -22.09
C VAL A 502 11.74 -5.31 -22.91
N THR A 503 11.08 -5.16 -24.06
CA THR A 503 10.63 -6.26 -24.92
C THR A 503 11.75 -7.08 -25.61
N GLN A 504 13.01 -6.61 -25.58
CA GLN A 504 14.10 -7.22 -26.36
C GLN A 504 15.27 -7.79 -25.52
N GLY A 505 15.12 -8.01 -24.24
CA GLY A 505 16.18 -8.61 -23.43
C GLY A 505 16.36 -7.93 -22.08
N TYR A 506 17.42 -8.31 -21.37
CA TYR A 506 17.64 -7.95 -19.97
C TYR A 506 18.73 -6.88 -19.87
N CYS A 507 18.37 -5.60 -19.69
CA CYS A 507 19.30 -4.55 -19.30
C CYS A 507 19.34 -4.40 -17.79
N ASP A 508 20.52 -4.32 -17.21
CA ASP A 508 20.69 -4.29 -15.76
C ASP A 508 20.10 -3.03 -15.11
N LEU A 509 20.34 -1.86 -15.70
CA LEU A 509 19.89 -0.59 -15.13
C LEU A 509 19.57 0.44 -16.20
N LEU A 510 18.31 0.83 -16.26
CA LEU A 510 17.84 1.93 -17.10
C LEU A 510 17.44 3.11 -16.21
N LEU A 511 18.03 4.28 -16.43
CA LEU A 511 17.76 5.53 -15.73
C LEU A 511 17.03 6.48 -16.69
N ALA A 512 15.70 6.45 -16.66
CA ALA A 512 14.88 7.33 -17.49
C ALA A 512 14.76 8.72 -16.87
N LEU A 513 14.71 9.75 -17.71
CA LEU A 513 14.46 11.11 -17.27
C LEU A 513 13.02 11.25 -16.73
N ARG A 514 12.86 12.07 -15.70
CA ARG A 514 11.55 12.47 -15.21
C ARG A 514 11.05 13.68 -15.99
N GLY A 515 9.87 13.61 -16.59
CA GLY A 515 9.27 14.68 -17.39
C GLY A 515 9.17 16.05 -16.71
N ASN A 516 9.34 16.09 -15.39
CA ASN A 516 9.27 17.31 -14.58
C ASN A 516 10.65 17.94 -14.26
N ALA A 517 11.74 17.29 -14.62
CA ALA A 517 13.08 17.77 -14.34
C ALA A 517 13.56 18.67 -15.50
N SER A 518 13.14 19.93 -15.52
CA SER A 518 13.48 20.90 -16.59
C SER A 518 14.99 21.11 -16.82
N ALA A 519 15.84 20.69 -15.88
CA ALA A 519 17.29 20.80 -15.97
C ALA A 519 17.97 19.48 -16.36
N ALA A 520 17.29 18.34 -16.27
CA ALA A 520 17.88 17.04 -16.58
C ALA A 520 17.99 16.85 -18.11
N LYS A 521 19.16 16.46 -18.57
CA LYS A 521 19.49 16.32 -19.99
C LYS A 521 19.92 14.92 -20.38
N TYR A 522 20.37 14.11 -19.43
CA TYR A 522 20.98 12.81 -19.71
C TYR A 522 20.20 11.68 -19.06
N ALA A 523 19.67 10.76 -19.87
CA ALA A 523 19.22 9.44 -19.47
C ALA A 523 20.36 8.44 -19.59
N TRP A 524 20.27 7.30 -18.90
CA TRP A 524 21.38 6.35 -18.83
C TRP A 524 20.93 4.91 -19.09
N ILE A 525 21.75 4.17 -19.82
CA ILE A 525 21.74 2.71 -19.92
C ILE A 525 23.03 2.20 -19.31
N ILE A 526 22.94 1.44 -18.22
CA ILE A 526 24.11 0.91 -17.51
C ILE A 526 23.98 -0.60 -17.43
N GLU A 527 24.97 -1.28 -17.95
CA GLU A 527 25.11 -2.72 -17.83
C GLU A 527 26.12 -3.01 -16.71
N ALA A 528 25.69 -3.69 -15.65
CA ALA A 528 26.51 -3.99 -14.50
C ALA A 528 27.10 -5.41 -14.63
N LYS A 529 28.40 -5.56 -14.40
CA LYS A 529 29.12 -6.82 -14.39
C LYS A 529 29.86 -7.01 -13.09
N TYR A 530 30.03 -8.23 -12.69
CA TYR A 530 30.82 -8.59 -11.51
C TYR A 530 31.95 -9.54 -11.90
N VAL A 531 33.14 -9.22 -11.44
CA VAL A 531 34.31 -10.08 -11.51
C VAL A 531 34.88 -10.30 -10.11
N LYS A 532 35.57 -11.40 -9.90
CA LYS A 532 36.17 -11.72 -8.59
C LYS A 532 37.25 -10.71 -8.24
N THR A 533 37.57 -10.60 -6.96
CA THR A 533 38.59 -9.68 -6.43
C THR A 533 39.98 -9.92 -7.00
N ASP A 534 40.26 -11.14 -7.44
CA ASP A 534 41.54 -11.58 -8.05
C ASP A 534 41.48 -11.67 -9.58
N ALA A 535 40.44 -11.10 -10.20
CA ALA A 535 40.27 -11.07 -11.65
C ALA A 535 41.43 -10.31 -12.32
N THR A 536 41.85 -10.82 -13.47
CA THR A 536 42.88 -10.19 -14.29
C THR A 536 42.28 -9.06 -15.15
N ASP A 537 43.13 -8.17 -15.67
CA ASP A 537 42.69 -7.13 -16.61
C ASP A 537 41.98 -7.74 -17.84
N LYS A 538 42.39 -8.92 -18.28
CA LYS A 538 41.74 -9.66 -19.37
C LYS A 538 40.30 -10.11 -19.02
N ASP A 539 40.07 -10.50 -17.77
CA ASP A 539 38.74 -10.88 -17.31
C ASP A 539 37.83 -9.66 -17.27
N ILE A 540 38.36 -8.52 -16.84
CA ILE A 540 37.66 -7.22 -16.83
C ILE A 540 37.31 -6.79 -18.26
N GLU A 541 38.27 -6.82 -19.18
CA GLU A 541 38.05 -6.51 -20.60
C GLU A 541 37.00 -7.38 -21.24
N ALA A 542 37.01 -8.70 -20.94
CA ALA A 542 35.99 -9.62 -21.41
C ALA A 542 34.57 -9.31 -20.86
N ALA A 543 34.49 -8.90 -19.59
CA ALA A 543 33.23 -8.48 -18.98
C ALA A 543 32.70 -7.18 -19.62
N VAL A 544 33.59 -6.22 -19.89
CA VAL A 544 33.25 -4.96 -20.57
C VAL A 544 32.76 -5.21 -22.00
N ALA A 545 33.45 -6.03 -22.76
CA ALA A 545 33.07 -6.37 -24.13
C ALA A 545 31.68 -7.03 -24.18
N LYS A 546 31.40 -7.95 -23.23
CA LYS A 546 30.10 -8.58 -23.09
C LYS A 546 29.00 -7.56 -22.75
N GLY A 547 29.29 -6.60 -21.86
CA GLY A 547 28.37 -5.53 -21.50
C GLY A 547 28.07 -4.60 -22.69
N PHE A 548 29.10 -4.21 -23.46
CA PHE A 548 28.91 -3.38 -24.65
C PHE A 548 28.02 -4.04 -25.70
N ALA A 549 28.18 -5.34 -25.95
CA ALA A 549 27.32 -6.07 -26.88
C ALA A 549 25.84 -6.11 -26.42
N GLN A 550 25.58 -5.98 -25.12
CA GLN A 550 24.22 -5.85 -24.59
C GLN A 550 23.68 -4.42 -24.78
N ILE A 551 24.46 -3.39 -24.43
CA ILE A 551 24.09 -1.99 -24.61
C ILE A 551 23.76 -1.66 -26.06
N GLU A 552 24.51 -2.19 -27.01
CA GLU A 552 24.33 -1.95 -28.45
C GLU A 552 22.92 -2.33 -28.91
N ARG A 553 22.39 -3.44 -28.39
CA ARG A 553 21.00 -3.89 -28.68
C ARG A 553 19.95 -2.93 -28.14
N TYR A 554 20.16 -2.38 -26.94
CA TYR A 554 19.21 -1.44 -26.32
C TYR A 554 19.27 -0.05 -26.94
N ALA A 555 20.46 0.41 -27.27
CA ALA A 555 20.66 1.70 -27.90
C ALA A 555 20.12 1.74 -29.35
N ALA A 556 19.97 0.58 -29.99
CA ALA A 556 19.36 0.44 -31.31
C ALA A 556 17.82 0.52 -31.27
N ASP A 557 17.18 0.36 -30.11
CA ASP A 557 15.74 0.46 -29.94
C ASP A 557 15.32 1.94 -29.79
N ALA A 558 14.86 2.54 -30.89
CA ALA A 558 14.49 3.96 -30.95
C ALA A 558 13.33 4.31 -30.01
N ASP A 559 12.38 3.41 -29.79
CA ASP A 559 11.24 3.65 -28.90
C ASP A 559 11.69 3.64 -27.45
N LEU A 560 12.55 2.70 -27.07
CA LEU A 560 13.18 2.67 -25.76
C LEU A 560 13.98 3.94 -25.49
N VAL A 561 14.86 4.34 -26.41
CA VAL A 561 15.68 5.53 -26.29
C VAL A 561 14.82 6.78 -26.14
N LYS A 562 13.77 6.93 -26.94
CA LYS A 562 12.83 8.04 -26.86
C LYS A 562 12.10 8.07 -25.50
N MET A 563 11.66 6.92 -25.01
CA MET A 563 11.04 6.80 -23.71
C MET A 563 11.97 7.18 -22.56
N LEU A 564 13.23 6.76 -22.61
CA LEU A 564 14.23 7.06 -21.57
C LEU A 564 14.61 8.54 -21.56
N THR A 565 14.84 9.11 -22.72
CA THR A 565 15.44 10.43 -22.87
C THR A 565 14.42 11.56 -22.91
N LEU A 566 13.14 11.26 -23.19
CA LEU A 566 12.13 12.28 -23.50
C LEU A 566 12.62 13.29 -24.57
N GLY A 567 13.40 12.82 -25.55
CA GLY A 567 13.99 13.63 -26.60
C GLY A 567 15.28 14.37 -26.23
N ASN A 568 15.87 14.08 -25.06
CA ASN A 568 17.18 14.59 -24.63
C ASN A 568 18.31 13.61 -24.96
N HIS A 569 19.43 13.66 -24.23
CA HIS A 569 20.62 12.87 -24.50
C HIS A 569 20.61 11.53 -23.80
N LEU A 570 21.17 10.52 -24.46
CA LEU A 570 21.46 9.21 -23.88
C LEU A 570 22.96 9.12 -23.54
N ARG A 571 23.26 8.61 -22.35
CA ARG A 571 24.56 8.08 -21.97
C ARG A 571 24.44 6.58 -21.74
N ALA A 572 25.44 5.83 -22.12
CA ALA A 572 25.46 4.40 -21.89
C ALA A 572 26.87 3.93 -21.50
N GLY A 573 26.96 2.83 -20.79
CA GLY A 573 28.24 2.25 -20.41
C GLY A 573 28.14 1.03 -19.52
N VAL A 574 29.28 0.37 -19.36
CA VAL A 574 29.44 -0.82 -18.54
C VAL A 574 30.07 -0.46 -17.21
N LEU A 575 29.44 -0.91 -16.14
CA LEU A 575 29.92 -0.80 -14.77
C LEU A 575 30.44 -2.17 -14.33
N VAL A 576 31.71 -2.27 -13.95
CA VAL A 576 32.29 -3.53 -13.48
C VAL A 576 32.65 -3.42 -12.01
N PHE A 577 32.06 -4.27 -11.19
CA PHE A 577 32.45 -4.48 -9.80
C PHE A 577 33.59 -5.50 -9.74
N VAL A 578 34.68 -5.12 -9.10
CA VAL A 578 35.84 -5.98 -8.88
C VAL A 578 35.81 -6.48 -7.42
N GLY A 579 35.10 -7.58 -7.21
CA GLY A 579 34.77 -8.03 -5.87
C GLY A 579 34.00 -6.97 -5.09
N THR A 580 34.37 -6.80 -3.81
CA THR A 580 33.88 -5.70 -2.95
C THR A 580 34.84 -4.52 -2.85
N LYS A 581 35.91 -4.50 -3.65
CA LYS A 581 37.02 -3.55 -3.49
C LYS A 581 36.94 -2.33 -4.41
N ASP A 582 36.38 -2.51 -5.61
CA ASP A 582 36.46 -1.46 -6.62
C ASP A 582 35.23 -1.51 -7.55
N VAL A 583 34.89 -0.37 -8.11
CA VAL A 583 33.87 -0.21 -9.14
C VAL A 583 34.41 0.71 -10.24
N ARG A 584 34.38 0.24 -11.46
CA ARG A 584 34.91 0.97 -12.62
C ARG A 584 33.86 1.12 -13.69
N TYR A 585 33.89 2.20 -14.45
CA TYR A 585 32.96 2.51 -15.52
C TYR A 585 33.68 2.71 -16.86
N TRP A 586 33.13 2.10 -17.90
CA TRP A 586 33.52 2.28 -19.29
C TRP A 586 32.38 2.87 -20.09
N ALA A 587 32.59 4.08 -20.63
CA ALA A 587 31.59 4.73 -21.48
C ALA A 587 31.45 3.98 -22.80
N TRP A 588 30.19 3.79 -23.23
CA TRP A 588 29.90 3.29 -24.57
C TRP A 588 29.77 4.49 -25.51
N GLU A 589 30.61 4.53 -26.53
CA GLU A 589 30.61 5.58 -27.55
C GLU A 589 29.95 5.06 -28.82
N THR A 590 28.95 5.78 -29.32
CA THR A 590 28.40 5.50 -30.64
C THR A 590 29.39 5.92 -31.69
N ALA A 591 29.53 5.13 -32.75
CA ALA A 591 30.38 5.49 -33.91
C ALA A 591 29.98 6.83 -34.60
N ALA A 592 28.94 7.49 -34.13
CA ALA A 592 28.40 8.76 -34.65
C ALA A 592 28.88 10.00 -33.88
N SER A 593 29.70 9.89 -32.82
CA SER A 593 30.22 11.05 -32.05
C SER A 593 31.63 11.50 -32.46
N SER A 594 32.16 10.96 -33.55
CA SER A 594 33.46 11.34 -34.12
C SER A 594 33.35 12.03 -35.51
N ALA A 595 32.27 12.79 -35.72
CA ALA A 595 32.11 13.63 -36.90
C ALA A 595 31.80 15.08 -36.51
#